data_30926c87c59d2d009945f740e97080ba
#
_entry.id   30926c87c59d2d009945f740e97080ba
#
_cell.length_a   1.000
_cell.length_b   1.000
_cell.length_c   1.000
_cell.angle_alpha   90.00
_cell.angle_beta   90.00
_cell.angle_gamma   90.00
#
_symmetry.space_group_name_H-M   'P 1'
#
loop_
_entity.id
_entity.type
_entity.pdbx_description
1 polymer ?
#
loop_
_entity_poly.entity_id
_entity_poly.type
_entity_poly.pdbx_seq_one_letter_code
_entity_poly.pdbx_strand_id
1 'polypeptide(L)'
;ALDKDENKVSIIREYTENAYVVRNLEKQTLIDSGLKNCDVVVVCIAEQMDKSLLTTLNLVSMGIPKIIAKATSLEHGQILEKIGAEVVYPEHDMAVRLANRLETSSMLDFVQLSEKINISKVKIPNHIIGKTVLEIDLRAKFGLNIIAIENQGNVIELIEPNYIFKENDILYLSGAKNAFLKLSKW
;
A
#
# COMPACT_ATOMS: atom_id res chain seq x y z
N ALA A 1 -0.78 14.36 16.90
CA ALA A 1 -0.39 12.98 17.24
C ALA A 1 -0.54 12.77 18.75
N LEU A 2 -0.95 11.56 19.16
CA LEU A 2 -1.09 11.18 20.58
C LEU A 2 -0.36 9.87 20.83
N ASP A 3 0.49 9.80 21.84
CA ASP A 3 1.11 8.55 22.34
C ASP A 3 1.36 8.67 23.85
N LYS A 4 1.48 7.53 24.53
CA LYS A 4 1.89 7.46 25.94
C LYS A 4 3.40 7.62 26.15
N ASP A 5 4.16 7.35 25.10
CA ASP A 5 5.62 7.38 25.09
C ASP A 5 6.14 8.77 24.73
N GLU A 6 6.78 9.43 25.69
CA GLU A 6 7.32 10.78 25.54
C GLU A 6 8.40 10.85 24.45
N ASN A 7 9.21 9.80 24.26
CA ASN A 7 10.24 9.77 23.22
C ASN A 7 9.63 9.78 21.82
N LYS A 8 8.56 8.99 21.61
CA LYS A 8 7.84 8.98 20.33
C LYS A 8 7.18 10.33 20.04
N VAL A 9 6.58 10.94 21.07
CA VAL A 9 5.98 12.28 20.95
C VAL A 9 7.06 13.32 20.65
N SER A 10 8.24 13.23 21.28
CA SER A 10 9.35 14.14 21.03
C SER A 10 9.84 14.07 19.56
N ILE A 11 9.97 12.85 19.01
CA ILE A 11 10.36 12.66 17.61
C ILE A 11 9.33 13.27 16.66
N ILE A 12 8.03 13.02 16.89
CA ILE A 12 7.00 13.52 15.98
C ILE A 12 6.81 15.04 16.08
N ARG A 13 7.24 15.69 17.16
CA ARG A 13 7.25 17.16 17.31
C ARG A 13 8.16 17.86 16.32
N GLU A 14 9.13 17.17 15.74
CA GLU A 14 9.95 17.73 14.65
C GLU A 14 9.12 17.99 13.38
N TYR A 15 7.98 17.31 13.23
CA TYR A 15 7.10 17.36 12.04
C TYR A 15 5.75 18.06 12.30
N THR A 16 5.34 18.19 13.57
CA THR A 16 4.07 18.85 13.92
C THR A 16 4.10 19.38 15.35
N GLU A 17 3.53 20.59 15.54
CA GLU A 17 3.36 21.18 16.87
C GLU A 17 2.25 20.47 17.68
N ASN A 18 1.33 19.78 17.01
CA ASN A 18 0.20 19.10 17.62
C ASN A 18 0.54 17.65 18.00
N ALA A 19 1.49 17.48 18.91
CA ALA A 19 1.89 16.18 19.42
C ALA A 19 1.92 16.18 20.97
N TYR A 20 1.10 15.31 21.56
CA TYR A 20 0.84 15.32 23.00
C TYR A 20 1.08 13.95 23.63
N VAL A 21 1.68 13.93 24.81
CA VAL A 21 1.77 12.75 25.66
C VAL A 21 0.45 12.58 26.40
N VAL A 22 -0.22 11.44 26.23
CA VAL A 22 -1.48 11.13 26.89
C VAL A 22 -1.36 9.90 27.77
N ARG A 23 -1.85 9.94 28.98
CA ARG A 23 -1.77 8.83 29.95
C ARG A 23 -2.84 7.77 29.71
N ASN A 24 -3.99 8.18 29.18
CA ASN A 24 -5.11 7.31 28.83
C ASN A 24 -5.76 7.78 27.52
N LEU A 25 -6.66 6.97 26.99
CA LEU A 25 -7.41 7.24 25.76
C LEU A 25 -8.93 7.28 26.05
N GLU A 26 -9.29 7.77 27.24
CA GLU A 26 -10.67 8.01 27.62
C GLU A 26 -11.28 9.12 26.76
N LYS A 27 -12.59 9.09 26.60
CA LYS A 27 -13.31 10.03 25.75
C LYS A 27 -12.99 11.49 26.07
N GLN A 28 -12.88 11.86 27.37
CA GLN A 28 -12.58 13.23 27.76
C GLN A 28 -11.17 13.64 27.33
N THR A 29 -10.17 12.77 27.54
CA THR A 29 -8.79 13.01 27.10
C THR A 29 -8.70 13.23 25.58
N LEU A 30 -9.46 12.45 24.78
CA LEU A 30 -9.52 12.59 23.32
C LEU A 30 -10.15 13.93 22.92
N ILE A 31 -11.21 14.36 23.61
CA ILE A 31 -11.84 15.67 23.41
C ILE A 31 -10.87 16.81 23.72
N ASP A 32 -10.23 16.76 24.88
CA ASP A 32 -9.30 17.80 25.39
C ASP A 32 -8.05 17.89 24.47
N SER A 33 -7.68 16.79 23.80
CA SER A 33 -6.61 16.77 22.82
C SER A 33 -7.02 17.32 21.45
N GLY A 34 -8.24 17.83 21.30
CA GLY A 34 -8.72 18.48 20.08
C GLY A 34 -9.16 17.54 18.96
N LEU A 35 -9.24 16.22 19.20
CA LEU A 35 -9.60 15.24 18.17
C LEU A 35 -11.01 15.45 17.61
N LYS A 36 -11.92 16.05 18.35
CA LYS A 36 -13.28 16.35 17.89
C LYS A 36 -13.32 17.24 16.65
N ASN A 37 -12.25 18.01 16.40
CA ASN A 37 -12.16 18.93 15.28
C ASN A 37 -11.41 18.33 14.08
N CYS A 38 -11.04 17.04 14.13
CA CYS A 38 -10.35 16.37 13.06
C CYS A 38 -11.35 15.77 12.05
N ASP A 39 -11.06 15.93 10.76
CA ASP A 39 -11.83 15.26 9.68
C ASP A 39 -11.51 13.77 9.59
N VAL A 40 -10.28 13.39 9.95
CA VAL A 40 -9.81 12.00 9.93
C VAL A 40 -9.01 11.69 11.18
N VAL A 41 -9.27 10.57 11.82
CA VAL A 41 -8.47 10.04 12.92
C VAL A 41 -7.99 8.63 12.60
N VAL A 42 -6.69 8.38 12.80
CA VAL A 42 -6.08 7.07 12.59
C VAL A 42 -5.72 6.43 13.92
N VAL A 43 -6.26 5.24 14.18
CA VAL A 43 -6.00 4.45 15.40
C VAL A 43 -4.97 3.36 15.11
N CYS A 44 -3.73 3.53 15.59
CA CYS A 44 -2.60 2.63 15.37
C CYS A 44 -2.18 1.85 16.63
N ILE A 45 -3.15 1.45 17.48
CA ILE A 45 -2.87 0.69 18.71
C ILE A 45 -2.76 -0.79 18.35
N ALA A 46 -1.54 -1.36 18.40
CA ALA A 46 -1.27 -2.72 17.96
C ALA A 46 -1.31 -3.77 19.09
N GLU A 47 -0.71 -3.46 20.25
CA GLU A 47 -0.46 -4.45 21.30
C GLU A 47 -1.65 -4.69 22.25
N GLN A 48 -2.62 -3.80 22.26
CA GLN A 48 -3.75 -3.81 23.21
C GLN A 48 -5.06 -3.69 22.45
N MET A 49 -5.63 -4.85 22.07
CA MET A 49 -6.86 -4.92 21.29
C MET A 49 -8.04 -4.24 22.00
N ASP A 50 -8.17 -4.44 23.30
CA ASP A 50 -9.18 -3.80 24.13
C ASP A 50 -9.13 -2.28 24.03
N LYS A 51 -7.95 -1.69 24.14
CA LYS A 51 -7.77 -0.25 23.99
C LYS A 51 -8.02 0.25 22.57
N SER A 52 -7.62 -0.53 21.57
CA SER A 52 -7.92 -0.21 20.17
C SER A 52 -9.43 -0.11 19.95
N LEU A 53 -10.18 -1.11 20.39
CA LEU A 53 -11.64 -1.16 20.26
C LEU A 53 -12.34 -0.04 21.04
N LEU A 54 -11.96 0.17 22.30
CA LEU A 54 -12.56 1.21 23.13
C LEU A 54 -12.26 2.62 22.61
N THR A 55 -11.02 2.85 22.16
CA THR A 55 -10.65 4.15 21.57
C THR A 55 -11.42 4.40 20.29
N THR A 56 -11.54 3.40 19.41
CA THR A 56 -12.32 3.52 18.18
C THR A 56 -13.79 3.79 18.47
N LEU A 57 -14.38 3.08 19.43
CA LEU A 57 -15.76 3.32 19.87
C LEU A 57 -15.96 4.74 20.40
N ASN A 58 -15.02 5.25 21.21
CA ASN A 58 -15.07 6.62 21.72
C ASN A 58 -15.06 7.63 20.55
N LEU A 59 -14.17 7.46 19.57
CA LEU A 59 -14.06 8.33 18.40
C LEU A 59 -15.33 8.32 17.55
N VAL A 60 -15.92 7.15 17.29
CA VAL A 60 -17.21 7.03 16.61
C VAL A 60 -18.31 7.77 17.39
N SER A 61 -18.36 7.59 18.71
CA SER A 61 -19.35 8.26 19.56
C SER A 61 -19.15 9.79 19.66
N MET A 62 -17.99 10.31 19.27
CA MET A 62 -17.69 11.74 19.16
C MET A 62 -18.12 12.34 17.82
N GLY A 63 -18.52 11.48 16.86
CA GLY A 63 -18.97 11.93 15.54
C GLY A 63 -17.83 12.30 14.60
N ILE A 64 -16.64 11.72 14.76
CA ILE A 64 -15.52 11.94 13.84
C ILE A 64 -15.91 11.43 12.43
N PRO A 65 -15.77 12.25 11.37
CA PRO A 65 -16.27 11.92 10.03
C PRO A 65 -15.63 10.68 9.43
N LYS A 66 -14.32 10.48 9.64
CA LYS A 66 -13.59 9.32 9.13
C LYS A 66 -12.62 8.78 10.19
N ILE A 67 -12.76 7.48 10.50
CA ILE A 67 -11.88 6.79 11.42
C ILE A 67 -11.24 5.62 10.69
N ILE A 68 -9.92 5.58 10.65
CA ILE A 68 -9.14 4.47 10.09
C ILE A 68 -8.50 3.74 11.26
N ALA A 69 -8.69 2.43 11.35
CA ALA A 69 -8.15 1.64 12.44
C ALA A 69 -7.25 0.50 11.93
N LYS A 70 -6.06 0.37 12.53
CA LYS A 70 -5.15 -0.73 12.28
C LYS A 70 -5.66 -1.98 12.96
N ALA A 71 -5.86 -3.05 12.22
CA ALA A 71 -6.16 -4.37 12.76
C ALA A 71 -4.91 -5.27 12.77
N THR A 72 -4.82 -6.12 13.79
CA THR A 72 -3.74 -7.11 13.99
C THR A 72 -4.19 -8.54 13.69
N SER A 73 -5.51 -8.78 13.58
CA SER A 73 -6.11 -10.05 13.14
C SER A 73 -7.41 -9.79 12.38
N LEU A 74 -7.93 -10.82 11.70
CA LEU A 74 -9.22 -10.73 10.99
C LEU A 74 -10.37 -10.44 11.94
N GLU A 75 -10.41 -11.10 13.10
CA GLU A 75 -11.46 -10.92 14.13
C GLU A 75 -11.42 -9.50 14.69
N HIS A 76 -10.21 -8.97 14.96
CA HIS A 76 -10.03 -7.59 15.39
C HIS A 76 -10.60 -6.62 14.35
N GLY A 77 -10.27 -6.82 13.08
CA GLY A 77 -10.78 -5.99 11.99
C GLY A 77 -12.28 -6.06 11.84
N GLN A 78 -12.88 -7.25 11.89
CA GLN A 78 -14.34 -7.42 11.83
C GLN A 78 -15.08 -6.67 12.95
N ILE A 79 -14.51 -6.61 14.14
CA ILE A 79 -15.09 -5.84 15.25
C ILE A 79 -14.95 -4.34 14.98
N LEU A 80 -13.78 -3.87 14.54
CA LEU A 80 -13.53 -2.46 14.21
C LEU A 80 -14.47 -1.96 13.09
N GLU A 81 -14.69 -2.76 12.05
CA GLU A 81 -15.65 -2.46 10.97
C GLU A 81 -17.08 -2.32 11.51
N LYS A 82 -17.51 -3.25 12.38
CA LYS A 82 -18.83 -3.18 13.01
C LYS A 82 -18.99 -1.97 13.93
N ILE A 83 -17.92 -1.49 14.54
CA ILE A 83 -17.91 -0.25 15.32
C ILE A 83 -18.06 0.97 14.40
N GLY A 84 -17.68 0.88 13.13
CA GLY A 84 -17.81 1.95 12.14
C GLY A 84 -16.48 2.56 11.67
N ALA A 85 -15.35 1.88 11.86
CA ALA A 85 -14.06 2.29 11.33
C ALA A 85 -13.78 1.67 9.95
N GLU A 86 -13.03 2.37 9.12
CA GLU A 86 -12.32 1.78 7.98
C GLU A 86 -11.09 1.02 8.51
N VAL A 87 -10.94 -0.24 8.12
CA VAL A 87 -9.89 -1.10 8.66
C VAL A 87 -8.74 -1.27 7.68
N VAL A 88 -7.51 -1.23 8.19
CA VAL A 88 -6.28 -1.51 7.44
C VAL A 88 -5.48 -2.60 8.13
N TYR A 89 -4.80 -3.44 7.33
CA TYR A 89 -3.97 -4.56 7.79
C TYR A 89 -2.52 -4.40 7.28
N PRO A 90 -1.74 -3.41 7.76
CA PRO A 90 -0.46 -3.05 7.16
C PRO A 90 0.55 -4.21 7.11
N GLU A 91 0.60 -5.05 8.14
CA GLU A 91 1.51 -6.20 8.21
C GLU A 91 1.12 -7.30 7.22
N HIS A 92 -0.18 -7.60 7.10
CA HIS A 92 -0.69 -8.55 6.14
C HIS A 92 -0.44 -8.08 4.70
N ASP A 93 -0.78 -6.83 4.40
CA ASP A 93 -0.63 -6.26 3.06
C ASP A 93 0.84 -6.20 2.65
N MET A 94 1.73 -5.87 3.59
CA MET A 94 3.17 -5.88 3.36
C MET A 94 3.70 -7.30 3.18
N ALA A 95 3.21 -8.28 3.94
CA ALA A 95 3.59 -9.69 3.79
C ALA A 95 3.18 -10.24 2.43
N VAL A 96 1.95 -9.95 1.98
CA VAL A 96 1.47 -10.31 0.63
C VAL A 96 2.34 -9.65 -0.46
N ARG A 97 2.66 -8.36 -0.29
CA ARG A 97 3.53 -7.64 -1.22
C ARG A 97 4.93 -8.26 -1.28
N LEU A 98 5.52 -8.60 -0.13
CA LEU A 98 6.82 -9.25 -0.07
C LEU A 98 6.79 -10.64 -0.70
N ALA A 99 5.77 -11.46 -0.41
CA ALA A 99 5.61 -12.78 -0.99
C ALA A 99 5.55 -12.72 -2.53
N ASN A 100 4.72 -11.84 -3.08
CA ASN A 100 4.62 -11.63 -4.52
C ASN A 100 5.98 -11.23 -5.14
N ARG A 101 6.77 -10.41 -4.44
CA ARG A 101 8.10 -9.99 -4.90
C ARG A 101 9.13 -11.12 -4.87
N LEU A 102 9.02 -12.04 -3.91
CA LEU A 102 9.91 -13.20 -3.80
C LEU A 102 9.54 -14.34 -4.76
N GLU A 103 8.25 -14.52 -5.04
CA GLU A 103 7.75 -15.56 -5.95
C GLU A 103 8.24 -15.35 -7.39
N THR A 104 8.47 -14.11 -7.79
CA THR A 104 8.81 -13.75 -9.16
C THR A 104 10.13 -12.98 -9.20
N SER A 105 11.23 -13.66 -9.52
CA SER A 105 12.59 -13.08 -9.52
C SER A 105 12.78 -11.91 -10.50
N SER A 106 11.91 -11.77 -11.52
CA SER A 106 11.91 -10.67 -12.47
C SER A 106 11.01 -9.49 -12.07
N MET A 107 10.11 -9.65 -11.09
CA MET A 107 9.24 -8.57 -10.59
C MET A 107 9.96 -7.75 -9.54
N LEU A 108 10.19 -6.47 -9.85
CA LEU A 108 10.86 -5.53 -8.94
C LEU A 108 9.87 -4.87 -7.97
N ASP A 109 8.62 -4.67 -8.41
CA ASP A 109 7.55 -4.09 -7.59
C ASP A 109 6.18 -4.52 -8.13
N PHE A 110 5.16 -4.45 -7.25
CA PHE A 110 3.81 -4.90 -7.56
C PHE A 110 2.80 -3.99 -6.85
N VAL A 111 1.85 -3.45 -7.63
CA VAL A 111 0.74 -2.65 -7.11
C VAL A 111 -0.58 -3.26 -7.60
N GLN A 112 -1.43 -3.66 -6.68
CA GLN A 112 -2.77 -4.12 -6.99
C GLN A 112 -3.70 -2.90 -7.10
N LEU A 113 -4.21 -2.62 -8.30
CA LEU A 113 -5.18 -1.53 -8.52
C LEU A 113 -6.62 -1.98 -8.21
N SER A 114 -6.91 -3.25 -8.45
CA SER A 114 -8.21 -3.87 -8.14
C SER A 114 -8.03 -5.38 -8.03
N GLU A 115 -9.11 -6.11 -7.67
CA GLU A 115 -9.08 -7.59 -7.66
C GLU A 115 -8.65 -8.20 -9.02
N LYS A 116 -8.85 -7.49 -10.11
CA LYS A 116 -8.62 -7.98 -11.48
C LYS A 116 -7.41 -7.38 -12.17
N ILE A 117 -6.95 -6.19 -11.77
CA ILE A 117 -5.92 -5.42 -12.47
C ILE A 117 -4.76 -5.12 -11.53
N ASN A 118 -3.59 -5.51 -11.96
CA ASN A 118 -2.33 -5.27 -11.29
C ASN A 118 -1.39 -4.47 -12.18
N ILE A 119 -0.53 -3.68 -11.55
CA ILE A 119 0.65 -3.08 -12.20
C ILE A 119 1.88 -3.71 -11.60
N SER A 120 2.83 -4.08 -12.43
CA SER A 120 4.09 -4.65 -11.99
C SER A 120 5.27 -4.05 -12.74
N LYS A 121 6.36 -3.86 -11.99
CA LYS A 121 7.66 -3.44 -12.51
C LYS A 121 8.48 -4.70 -12.77
N VAL A 122 8.81 -4.97 -14.03
CA VAL A 122 9.43 -6.23 -14.47
C VAL A 122 10.71 -5.93 -15.23
N LYS A 123 11.82 -6.57 -14.83
CA LYS A 123 13.07 -6.53 -15.60
C LYS A 123 12.90 -7.39 -16.86
N ILE A 124 13.32 -6.89 -18.02
CA ILE A 124 13.24 -7.66 -19.25
C ILE A 124 14.14 -8.89 -19.21
N PRO A 125 13.68 -10.04 -19.74
CA PRO A 125 14.55 -11.20 -19.93
C PRO A 125 15.50 -10.98 -21.13
N ASN A 126 16.69 -11.58 -21.05
CA ASN A 126 17.73 -11.36 -22.06
C ASN A 126 17.32 -11.71 -23.49
N HIS A 127 16.40 -12.68 -23.68
CA HIS A 127 16.00 -13.17 -25.00
C HIS A 127 15.11 -12.19 -25.79
N ILE A 128 14.64 -11.10 -25.18
CA ILE A 128 13.87 -10.05 -25.87
C ILE A 128 14.72 -8.82 -26.21
N ILE A 129 15.96 -8.73 -25.70
CA ILE A 129 16.88 -7.64 -26.04
C ILE A 129 17.11 -7.63 -27.57
N GLY A 130 17.04 -6.43 -28.16
CA GLY A 130 17.18 -6.24 -29.59
C GLY A 130 15.90 -6.47 -30.41
N LYS A 131 14.81 -6.94 -29.79
CA LYS A 131 13.51 -7.08 -30.45
C LYS A 131 12.64 -5.84 -30.22
N THR A 132 11.69 -5.62 -31.11
CA THR A 132 10.74 -4.51 -30.96
C THR A 132 9.55 -4.88 -30.10
N VAL A 133 8.85 -3.85 -29.59
CA VAL A 133 7.59 -4.00 -28.85
C VAL A 133 6.56 -4.77 -29.69
N LEU A 134 6.49 -4.46 -30.99
CA LEU A 134 5.59 -5.12 -31.95
C LEU A 134 5.90 -6.61 -32.11
N GLU A 135 7.18 -6.99 -32.25
CA GLU A 135 7.59 -8.40 -32.41
C GLU A 135 7.31 -9.24 -31.15
N ILE A 136 7.46 -8.64 -29.98
CA ILE A 136 7.22 -9.30 -28.70
C ILE A 136 5.73 -9.47 -28.45
N ASP A 137 4.92 -8.46 -28.75
CA ASP A 137 3.46 -8.44 -28.62
C ASP A 137 2.95 -9.03 -27.29
N LEU A 138 3.36 -8.39 -26.19
CA LEU A 138 2.96 -8.81 -24.84
C LEU A 138 1.44 -8.79 -24.65
N ARG A 139 0.75 -7.91 -25.39
CA ARG A 139 -0.69 -7.78 -25.29
C ARG A 139 -1.42 -9.00 -25.87
N ALA A 140 -1.07 -9.45 -27.06
CA ALA A 140 -1.71 -10.61 -27.67
C ALA A 140 -1.29 -11.92 -27.00
N LYS A 141 -0.02 -12.05 -26.60
CA LYS A 141 0.50 -13.30 -26.01
C LYS A 141 0.08 -13.52 -24.56
N PHE A 142 0.08 -12.46 -23.76
CA PHE A 142 -0.11 -12.56 -22.29
C PHE A 142 -1.28 -11.74 -21.77
N GLY A 143 -1.86 -10.82 -22.56
CA GLY A 143 -2.87 -9.87 -22.07
C GLY A 143 -2.26 -8.76 -21.21
N LEU A 144 -0.96 -8.45 -21.38
CA LEU A 144 -0.24 -7.44 -20.62
C LEU A 144 -0.03 -6.19 -21.48
N ASN A 145 -0.36 -5.04 -20.94
CA ASN A 145 -0.09 -3.76 -21.58
C ASN A 145 1.18 -3.13 -20.98
N ILE A 146 2.05 -2.59 -21.83
CA ILE A 146 3.19 -1.80 -21.38
C ILE A 146 2.69 -0.39 -21.10
N ILE A 147 2.90 0.10 -19.87
CA ILE A 147 2.52 1.45 -19.42
C ILE A 147 3.70 2.41 -19.62
N ALA A 148 4.90 1.95 -19.27
CA ALA A 148 6.14 2.72 -19.38
C ALA A 148 7.33 1.78 -19.51
N ILE A 149 8.43 2.31 -20.02
CA ILE A 149 9.74 1.65 -20.07
C ILE A 149 10.74 2.55 -19.36
N GLU A 150 11.46 2.02 -18.38
CA GLU A 150 12.53 2.73 -17.68
C GLU A 150 13.89 2.14 -18.05
N ASN A 151 14.85 2.99 -18.41
CA ASN A 151 16.25 2.60 -18.61
C ASN A 151 17.15 3.61 -17.91
N GLN A 152 17.96 3.17 -16.97
CA GLN A 152 18.92 4.01 -16.22
C GLN A 152 18.28 5.28 -15.63
N GLY A 153 17.06 5.18 -15.12
CA GLY A 153 16.32 6.29 -14.51
C GLY A 153 15.53 7.17 -15.50
N ASN A 154 15.72 6.99 -16.81
CA ASN A 154 14.89 7.65 -17.81
C ASN A 154 13.62 6.85 -18.07
N VAL A 155 12.45 7.49 -17.97
CA VAL A 155 11.15 6.86 -18.17
C VAL A 155 10.55 7.31 -19.49
N ILE A 156 10.16 6.34 -20.32
CA ILE A 156 9.47 6.53 -21.60
C ILE A 156 8.02 6.10 -21.40
N GLU A 157 7.08 7.04 -21.50
CA GLU A 157 5.65 6.81 -21.33
C GLU A 157 4.93 6.60 -22.67
N LEU A 158 5.39 7.27 -23.74
CA LEU A 158 4.89 7.08 -25.09
C LEU A 158 5.71 6.01 -25.79
N ILE A 159 5.21 4.80 -25.78
CA ILE A 159 5.93 3.64 -26.29
C ILE A 159 5.53 3.39 -27.74
N GLU A 160 6.49 3.56 -28.63
CA GLU A 160 6.29 3.27 -30.05
C GLU A 160 6.38 1.76 -30.33
N PRO A 161 5.60 1.21 -31.26
CA PRO A 161 5.66 -0.20 -31.65
C PRO A 161 7.05 -0.65 -32.10
N ASN A 162 7.83 0.27 -32.66
CA ASN A 162 9.19 0.05 -33.16
C ASN A 162 10.28 0.26 -32.07
N TYR A 163 9.91 0.55 -30.83
CA TYR A 163 10.90 0.64 -29.75
C TYR A 163 11.64 -0.68 -29.61
N ILE A 164 12.97 -0.65 -29.68
CA ILE A 164 13.85 -1.82 -29.54
C ILE A 164 14.25 -1.95 -28.08
N PHE A 165 13.95 -3.09 -27.46
CA PHE A 165 14.31 -3.37 -26.07
C PHE A 165 15.83 -3.41 -25.89
N LYS A 166 16.31 -2.69 -24.87
CA LYS A 166 17.74 -2.52 -24.54
C LYS A 166 18.06 -3.23 -23.24
N GLU A 167 19.32 -3.57 -23.07
CA GLU A 167 19.81 -4.08 -21.80
C GLU A 167 19.45 -3.14 -20.65
N ASN A 168 19.02 -3.72 -19.52
CA ASN A 168 18.55 -3.02 -18.32
C ASN A 168 17.22 -2.26 -18.48
N ASP A 169 16.48 -2.44 -19.55
CA ASP A 169 15.11 -1.95 -19.62
C ASP A 169 14.26 -2.62 -18.54
N ILE A 170 13.44 -1.80 -17.90
CA ILE A 170 12.46 -2.21 -16.92
C ILE A 170 11.09 -1.81 -17.44
N LEU A 171 10.19 -2.80 -17.56
CA LEU A 171 8.85 -2.59 -18.04
C LEU A 171 7.87 -2.35 -16.89
N TYR A 172 7.06 -1.32 -17.02
CA TYR A 172 5.86 -1.15 -16.21
C TYR A 172 4.69 -1.76 -16.98
N LEU A 173 4.18 -2.87 -16.47
CA LEU A 173 3.14 -3.65 -17.13
C LEU A 173 1.83 -3.59 -16.34
N SER A 174 0.70 -3.52 -17.04
CA SER A 174 -0.62 -3.72 -16.43
C SER A 174 -1.32 -4.94 -17.02
N GLY A 175 -2.04 -5.65 -16.17
CA GLY A 175 -2.85 -6.80 -16.58
C GLY A 175 -3.36 -7.65 -15.41
N ALA A 176 -3.96 -8.80 -15.72
CA ALA A 176 -4.46 -9.72 -14.72
C ALA A 176 -3.33 -10.47 -14.00
N LYS A 177 -3.54 -10.85 -12.74
CA LYS A 177 -2.53 -11.56 -11.91
C LYS A 177 -1.96 -12.81 -12.60
N ASN A 178 -2.82 -13.61 -13.22
CA ASN A 178 -2.41 -14.83 -13.94
C ASN A 178 -1.57 -14.57 -15.19
N ALA A 179 -1.68 -13.39 -15.80
CA ALA A 179 -0.87 -13.01 -16.95
C ALA A 179 0.61 -12.83 -16.57
N PHE A 180 0.87 -12.25 -15.41
CA PHE A 180 2.22 -12.09 -14.86
C PHE A 180 2.88 -13.43 -14.52
N LEU A 181 2.10 -14.40 -13.99
CA LEU A 181 2.60 -15.76 -13.74
C LEU A 181 2.99 -16.51 -15.04
N LYS A 182 2.32 -16.22 -16.16
CA LYS A 182 2.71 -16.76 -17.47
C LYS A 182 3.98 -16.08 -17.97
N LEU A 183 4.09 -14.77 -17.81
CA LEU A 183 5.28 -14.02 -18.23
C LEU A 183 6.53 -14.47 -17.45
N SER A 184 6.43 -14.79 -16.17
CA SER A 184 7.57 -15.23 -15.36
C SER A 184 8.16 -16.59 -15.79
N LYS A 185 7.39 -17.38 -16.53
CA LYS A 185 7.81 -18.68 -17.08
C LYS A 185 8.29 -18.61 -18.53
N TRP A 186 8.22 -17.46 -19.11
CA TRP A 186 8.59 -17.17 -20.50
C TRP A 186 10.03 -16.63 -20.56
#